data_9dc151e337326cce1a5fbc9e0c8902ef
#
_entry.id   9dc151e337326cce1a5fbc9e0c8902ef
#
_cell.length_a   1.000
_cell.length_b   1.000
_cell.length_c   1.000
_cell.angle_alpha   90.00
_cell.angle_beta   90.00
_cell.angle_gamma   90.00
#
_symmetry.space_group_name_H-M   'P 1'
#
loop_
_entity.id
_entity.type
_entity.pdbx_description
1 polymer ?
#
loop_
_entity_poly.entity_id
_entity_poly.type
_entity_poly.pdbx_seq_one_letter_code
_entity_poly.pdbx_strand_id
1 'polypeptide(L)'
;MKRTTIGSTAALALVLTACGGGEAVTADGAWARTSPMMASAGAVYMDLTSDQADRLIGASVDPSIAGATEVHETVEVGADMGDGDMAEGEMGDGMSEDGEDMAGDMSGTEGMGAMTMQEVEAIDLEAGDTVSLEPGGYHIMLLDLVEPLEVGDTFDVTLDFETADDLVVTVEVRDSAP
;
A
#
# COMPACT_ATOMS: atom_id res chain seq x y z
N MET A 1 24.69 78.87 7.32
CA MET A 1 24.61 77.60 6.57
C MET A 1 24.47 76.48 7.60
N LYS A 2 23.28 75.95 7.85
CA LYS A 2 23.02 74.83 8.78
C LYS A 2 22.89 73.58 7.96
N ARG A 3 23.77 72.58 8.22
CA ARG A 3 23.72 71.23 7.61
C ARG A 3 22.93 70.37 8.56
N THR A 4 21.77 69.88 8.11
CA THR A 4 20.94 68.90 8.78
C THR A 4 21.36 67.49 8.31
N THR A 5 21.87 66.68 9.21
CA THR A 5 22.22 65.28 8.99
C THR A 5 20.99 64.42 9.29
N ILE A 6 20.42 63.75 8.28
CA ILE A 6 19.33 62.80 8.42
C ILE A 6 19.94 61.43 8.66
N GLY A 7 19.78 60.92 9.90
CA GLY A 7 20.16 59.56 10.26
C GLY A 7 19.14 58.57 9.74
N SER A 8 19.56 57.66 8.87
CA SER A 8 18.76 56.54 8.36
C SER A 8 18.87 55.38 9.31
N THR A 9 17.80 55.11 10.08
CA THR A 9 17.68 53.94 10.95
C THR A 9 17.20 52.77 10.09
N ALA A 10 18.10 51.83 9.77
CA ALA A 10 17.74 50.57 9.13
C ALA A 10 17.09 49.65 10.16
N ALA A 11 15.79 49.44 10.06
CA ALA A 11 15.07 48.44 10.84
C ALA A 11 15.36 47.07 10.24
N LEU A 12 16.16 46.25 10.92
CA LEU A 12 16.40 44.86 10.63
C LEU A 12 15.16 44.07 11.05
N ALA A 13 14.31 43.74 10.07
CA ALA A 13 13.18 42.82 10.28
C ALA A 13 13.75 41.39 10.43
N LEU A 14 13.75 40.85 11.66
CA LEU A 14 13.93 39.42 11.90
C LEU A 14 12.68 38.73 11.39
N VAL A 15 12.80 38.06 10.23
CA VAL A 15 11.82 37.07 9.81
C VAL A 15 12.11 35.80 10.62
N LEU A 16 11.32 35.60 11.68
CA LEU A 16 11.21 34.30 12.33
C LEU A 16 10.47 33.40 11.35
N THR A 17 11.20 32.65 10.56
CA THR A 17 10.69 31.43 9.95
C THR A 17 10.39 30.48 11.11
N ALA A 18 9.13 30.38 11.50
CA ALA A 18 8.64 29.26 12.27
C ALA A 18 8.80 28.03 11.37
N CYS A 19 9.91 27.30 11.51
CA CYS A 19 9.97 25.90 11.12
C CYS A 19 8.99 25.20 12.08
N GLY A 20 7.76 25.00 11.62
CA GLY A 20 6.90 23.94 12.10
C GLY A 20 7.61 22.67 11.63
N GLY A 21 8.43 22.06 12.48
CA GLY A 21 8.95 20.74 12.26
C GLY A 21 7.82 19.74 12.54
N GLY A 22 6.89 19.60 11.60
CA GLY A 22 6.10 18.40 11.48
C GLY A 22 6.99 17.40 10.74
N GLU A 23 6.99 16.19 11.19
CA GLU A 23 7.58 15.06 10.49
C GLU A 23 6.95 15.03 9.11
N ALA A 24 7.77 15.20 8.07
CA ALA A 24 7.25 15.26 6.72
C ALA A 24 7.26 13.86 6.12
N VAL A 25 6.09 13.30 5.90
CA VAL A 25 5.91 12.15 5.01
C VAL A 25 5.57 12.68 3.63
N THR A 26 6.18 12.10 2.60
CA THR A 26 5.91 12.39 1.20
C THR A 26 5.39 11.14 0.50
N ALA A 27 4.48 11.33 -0.44
CA ALA A 27 3.95 10.27 -1.29
C ALA A 27 4.22 10.62 -2.75
N ASP A 28 4.87 9.72 -3.47
CA ASP A 28 5.20 9.88 -4.89
C ASP A 28 4.56 8.79 -5.73
N GLY A 29 4.27 9.09 -7.00
CA GLY A 29 3.80 8.12 -7.98
C GLY A 29 2.44 7.48 -7.65
N ALA A 30 1.56 8.17 -6.90
CA ALA A 30 0.29 7.63 -6.47
C ALA A 30 -0.64 7.31 -7.65
N TRP A 31 -1.16 6.07 -7.67
CA TRP A 31 -2.07 5.60 -8.69
C TRP A 31 -3.00 4.50 -8.15
N ALA A 32 -4.15 4.35 -8.76
CA ALA A 32 -5.05 3.23 -8.51
C ALA A 32 -5.18 2.37 -9.75
N ARG A 33 -5.35 1.06 -9.56
CA ARG A 33 -5.62 0.17 -10.67
C ARG A 33 -7.08 0.28 -11.10
N THR A 34 -7.33 0.33 -12.41
CA THR A 34 -8.68 0.21 -12.97
C THR A 34 -9.36 -1.06 -12.44
N SER A 35 -10.65 -0.98 -12.14
CA SER A 35 -11.41 -2.12 -11.63
C SER A 35 -12.39 -2.65 -12.68
N PRO A 36 -12.64 -3.99 -12.75
CA PRO A 36 -13.69 -4.53 -13.60
C PRO A 36 -15.07 -3.97 -13.23
N MET A 37 -15.99 -3.86 -14.20
CA MET A 37 -17.33 -3.27 -14.03
C MET A 37 -18.22 -3.91 -12.94
N MET A 38 -17.81 -5.04 -12.37
CA MET A 38 -18.52 -5.72 -11.27
C MET A 38 -17.65 -5.90 -10.04
N ALA A 39 -16.48 -5.24 -9.99
CA ALA A 39 -15.62 -5.31 -8.83
C ALA A 39 -16.16 -4.39 -7.73
N SER A 40 -16.24 -4.93 -6.52
CA SER A 40 -16.53 -4.18 -5.29
C SER A 40 -15.29 -3.73 -4.56
N ALA A 41 -14.10 -3.99 -5.11
CA ALA A 41 -12.82 -3.65 -4.50
C ALA A 41 -11.85 -3.05 -5.53
N GLY A 42 -10.99 -2.16 -5.04
CA GLY A 42 -9.90 -1.52 -5.78
C GLY A 42 -8.62 -1.52 -4.96
N ALA A 43 -7.51 -1.11 -5.57
CA ALA A 43 -6.23 -1.01 -4.91
C ALA A 43 -5.50 0.27 -5.30
N VAL A 44 -4.87 0.91 -4.32
CA VAL A 44 -4.07 2.13 -4.47
C VAL A 44 -2.63 1.83 -4.11
N TYR A 45 -1.71 2.40 -4.87
CA TYR A 45 -0.28 2.20 -4.81
C TYR A 45 0.45 3.53 -4.83
N MET A 46 1.59 3.61 -4.15
CA MET A 46 2.46 4.79 -4.11
C MET A 46 3.78 4.47 -3.42
N ASP A 47 4.75 5.35 -3.54
CA ASP A 47 5.97 5.32 -2.75
C ASP A 47 5.86 6.30 -1.59
N LEU A 48 6.09 5.83 -0.36
CA LEU A 48 6.08 6.64 0.85
C LEU A 48 7.49 6.81 1.38
N THR A 49 7.89 8.05 1.63
CA THR A 49 9.18 8.37 2.27
C THR A 49 8.94 9.27 3.47
N SER A 50 9.49 8.91 4.62
CA SER A 50 9.39 9.71 5.84
C SER A 50 10.78 10.21 6.27
N ASP A 51 10.85 11.47 6.71
CA ASP A 51 12.09 12.05 7.24
C ASP A 51 12.48 11.46 8.62
N GLN A 52 11.52 10.87 9.32
CA GLN A 52 11.68 10.24 10.63
C GLN A 52 10.95 8.90 10.68
N ALA A 53 11.27 8.06 11.66
CA ALA A 53 10.55 6.82 11.86
C ALA A 53 9.10 7.11 12.24
N ASP A 54 8.14 6.54 11.49
CA ASP A 54 6.70 6.67 11.68
C ASP A 54 5.99 5.39 11.25
N ARG A 55 4.67 5.38 11.25
CA ARG A 55 3.85 4.25 10.79
C ARG A 55 2.62 4.77 10.05
N LEU A 56 2.36 4.20 8.88
CA LEU A 56 1.06 4.34 8.21
C LEU A 56 0.08 3.41 8.94
N ILE A 57 -0.90 3.98 9.63
CA ILE A 57 -1.86 3.23 10.45
C ILE A 57 -3.24 3.13 9.81
N GLY A 58 -3.47 3.83 8.69
CA GLY A 58 -4.75 3.80 8.01
C GLY A 58 -4.77 4.67 6.78
N ALA A 59 -5.88 4.58 6.07
CA ALA A 59 -6.20 5.47 4.96
C ALA A 59 -7.71 5.68 4.89
N SER A 60 -8.14 6.76 4.23
CA SER A 60 -9.55 7.02 3.99
C SER A 60 -9.78 7.70 2.64
N VAL A 61 -10.96 7.50 2.07
CA VAL A 61 -11.41 8.16 0.85
C VAL A 61 -12.80 8.75 1.07
N ASP A 62 -13.25 9.60 0.15
CA ASP A 62 -14.62 10.08 0.17
C ASP A 62 -15.60 8.89 0.07
N PRO A 63 -16.67 8.84 0.88
CA PRO A 63 -17.67 7.75 0.83
C PRO A 63 -18.37 7.59 -0.52
N SER A 64 -18.24 8.54 -1.43
CA SER A 64 -18.72 8.40 -2.82
C SER A 64 -17.80 7.51 -3.68
N ILE A 65 -16.60 7.22 -3.24
CA ILE A 65 -15.62 6.36 -3.93
C ILE A 65 -15.71 4.93 -3.37
N ALA A 66 -15.54 4.76 -2.06
CA ALA A 66 -15.58 3.44 -1.40
C ALA A 66 -16.19 3.53 0.00
N GLY A 67 -16.77 2.44 0.46
CA GLY A 67 -17.39 2.36 1.79
C GLY A 67 -16.39 2.16 2.91
N ALA A 68 -15.24 1.55 2.62
CA ALA A 68 -14.15 1.34 3.58
C ALA A 68 -12.79 1.26 2.88
N THR A 69 -11.73 1.45 3.67
CA THR A 69 -10.34 1.29 3.23
C THR A 69 -9.58 0.48 4.27
N GLU A 70 -8.65 -0.35 3.81
CA GLU A 70 -7.80 -1.16 4.66
C GLU A 70 -6.36 -1.15 4.12
N VAL A 71 -5.37 -1.31 4.99
CA VAL A 71 -3.97 -1.49 4.58
C VAL A 71 -3.70 -2.98 4.50
N HIS A 72 -3.22 -3.45 3.34
CA HIS A 72 -3.01 -4.87 3.07
C HIS A 72 -1.58 -5.16 2.65
N GLU A 73 -1.17 -6.40 2.89
CA GLU A 73 0.06 -7.00 2.38
C GLU A 73 -0.28 -8.26 1.59
N THR A 74 0.42 -8.47 0.48
CA THR A 74 0.36 -9.73 -0.26
C THR A 74 1.44 -10.67 0.26
N VAL A 75 1.04 -11.85 0.73
CA VAL A 75 1.93 -12.88 1.27
C VAL A 75 1.82 -14.19 0.51
N GLU A 76 2.91 -14.93 0.40
CA GLU A 76 2.90 -16.29 -0.16
C GLU A 76 2.35 -17.28 0.88
N VAL A 77 1.30 -18.00 0.51
CA VAL A 77 0.76 -19.09 1.32
C VAL A 77 1.52 -20.38 0.99
N GLY A 78 2.38 -20.83 1.88
CA GLY A 78 3.04 -22.12 1.72
C GLY A 78 4.52 -22.19 2.09
N ALA A 79 5.15 -21.12 2.55
CA ALA A 79 6.56 -21.17 2.97
C ALA A 79 6.78 -21.74 4.39
N ASP A 80 5.72 -21.98 5.16
CA ASP A 80 5.82 -22.56 6.53
C ASP A 80 4.96 -23.80 6.71
N MET A 81 5.16 -24.81 5.86
CA MET A 81 4.86 -26.20 6.26
C MET A 81 6.05 -26.68 7.07
N GLY A 82 6.11 -26.26 8.35
CA GLY A 82 7.03 -26.78 9.33
C GLY A 82 7.05 -28.30 9.27
N ASP A 83 8.26 -28.83 9.25
CA ASP A 83 8.68 -30.21 9.38
C ASP A 83 7.90 -30.89 10.54
N GLY A 84 6.68 -31.31 10.24
CA GLY A 84 5.79 -32.06 11.13
C GLY A 84 6.03 -33.52 10.92
N ASP A 85 6.86 -34.09 11.80
CA ASP A 85 7.06 -35.49 12.19
C ASP A 85 5.95 -36.43 11.64
N MET A 86 6.21 -37.07 10.48
CA MET A 86 5.39 -38.16 9.96
C MET A 86 5.72 -39.41 10.74
N ALA A 87 4.99 -39.64 11.84
CA ALA A 87 4.94 -40.94 12.50
C ALA A 87 4.49 -42.01 11.51
N GLU A 88 5.33 -43.00 11.33
CA GLU A 88 5.10 -44.23 10.57
C GLU A 88 3.79 -44.92 10.98
N GLY A 89 2.81 -44.91 10.11
CA GLY A 89 1.56 -45.68 10.23
C GLY A 89 1.51 -46.74 9.15
N GLU A 90 1.46 -48.00 9.64
CA GLU A 90 1.57 -49.28 8.96
C GLU A 90 0.71 -49.47 7.70
N MET A 91 1.29 -50.25 6.77
CA MET A 91 0.72 -50.81 5.57
C MET A 91 -0.59 -51.58 5.79
N GLY A 92 -1.61 -51.20 5.06
CA GLY A 92 -2.81 -51.97 4.80
C GLY A 92 -2.86 -52.40 3.35
N ASP A 93 -2.57 -53.69 3.11
CA ASP A 93 -2.69 -54.40 1.85
C ASP A 93 -4.17 -54.46 1.40
N GLY A 94 -4.45 -54.08 0.16
CA GLY A 94 -5.79 -54.11 -0.42
C GLY A 94 -5.75 -53.95 -1.94
N MET A 95 -5.46 -55.01 -2.69
CA MET A 95 -5.67 -55.11 -4.12
C MET A 95 -7.13 -54.85 -4.51
N SER A 96 -7.33 -54.07 -5.56
CA SER A 96 -8.38 -54.29 -6.57
C SER A 96 -7.95 -53.62 -7.88
N GLU A 97 -7.78 -54.48 -8.85
CA GLU A 97 -7.60 -54.18 -10.27
C GLU A 97 -8.91 -53.66 -10.87
N ASP A 98 -8.78 -52.77 -11.82
CA ASP A 98 -9.47 -52.58 -13.11
C ASP A 98 -9.87 -51.11 -13.33
N GLY A 99 -9.42 -50.57 -14.48
CA GLY A 99 -10.08 -49.42 -15.11
C GLY A 99 -9.16 -48.34 -15.73
N GLU A 100 -8.54 -48.67 -16.87
CA GLU A 100 -8.36 -47.86 -18.09
C GLU A 100 -8.00 -46.33 -17.97
N ASP A 101 -6.80 -46.05 -18.45
CA ASP A 101 -6.31 -44.94 -19.26
C ASP A 101 -7.17 -43.66 -19.32
N MET A 102 -6.75 -42.64 -18.58
CA MET A 102 -6.75 -41.25 -19.02
C MET A 102 -5.39 -40.66 -18.65
N ALA A 103 -4.42 -40.82 -19.55
CA ALA A 103 -3.19 -40.06 -19.55
C ALA A 103 -3.52 -38.59 -19.85
N GLY A 104 -3.78 -37.84 -18.82
CA GLY A 104 -3.74 -36.38 -18.82
C GLY A 104 -2.42 -35.95 -18.18
N ASP A 105 -1.42 -35.74 -19.03
CA ASP A 105 -0.16 -35.07 -18.65
C ASP A 105 -0.47 -33.71 -18.06
N MET A 106 -0.56 -33.63 -16.73
CA MET A 106 -0.54 -32.40 -15.92
C MET A 106 0.79 -32.33 -15.18
N SER A 107 1.89 -32.55 -15.95
CA SER A 107 3.23 -32.19 -15.52
C SER A 107 3.43 -30.69 -15.76
N GLY A 108 3.47 -29.88 -14.74
CA GLY A 108 3.96 -28.53 -14.87
C GLY A 108 3.24 -27.44 -14.09
N THR A 109 2.90 -27.69 -12.80
CA THR A 109 2.69 -26.55 -11.88
C THR A 109 3.51 -26.81 -10.63
N GLU A 110 4.83 -26.84 -10.85
CA GLU A 110 5.77 -26.81 -9.73
C GLU A 110 5.77 -25.39 -9.17
N GLY A 111 5.21 -25.21 -7.96
CA GLY A 111 5.72 -24.22 -7.02
C GLY A 111 5.41 -22.76 -7.25
N MET A 112 4.25 -22.38 -7.79
CA MET A 112 3.73 -21.04 -7.51
C MET A 112 2.98 -21.11 -6.17
N GLY A 113 3.62 -20.67 -5.09
CA GLY A 113 2.96 -20.46 -3.82
C GLY A 113 1.69 -19.65 -4.05
N ALA A 114 0.56 -20.08 -3.47
CA ALA A 114 -0.66 -19.30 -3.58
C ALA A 114 -0.43 -17.97 -2.85
N MET A 115 -0.61 -16.85 -3.55
CA MET A 115 -0.56 -15.52 -2.96
C MET A 115 -1.91 -15.20 -2.31
N THR A 116 -1.89 -14.66 -1.11
CA THR A 116 -3.08 -14.13 -0.44
C THR A 116 -2.82 -12.72 0.05
N MET A 117 -3.86 -11.90 0.07
CA MET A 117 -3.83 -10.56 0.66
C MET A 117 -4.34 -10.65 2.10
N GLN A 118 -3.65 -10.03 3.02
CA GLN A 118 -4.05 -9.94 4.42
C GLN A 118 -3.99 -8.49 4.88
N GLU A 119 -4.94 -8.10 5.71
CA GLU A 119 -4.92 -6.82 6.39
C GLU A 119 -3.76 -6.76 7.38
N VAL A 120 -3.08 -5.61 7.42
CA VAL A 120 -2.03 -5.31 8.39
C VAL A 120 -2.44 -4.08 9.21
N GLU A 121 -2.10 -4.10 10.50
CA GLU A 121 -2.46 -3.00 11.43
C GLU A 121 -1.71 -1.71 11.09
N ALA A 122 -0.51 -1.81 10.52
CA ALA A 122 0.28 -0.65 10.10
C ALA A 122 1.44 -1.07 9.19
N ILE A 123 1.99 -0.10 8.47
CA ILE A 123 3.26 -0.23 7.73
C ILE A 123 4.30 0.66 8.40
N ASP A 124 5.41 0.08 8.83
CA ASP A 124 6.52 0.81 9.44
C ASP A 124 7.27 1.62 8.36
N LEU A 125 7.53 2.90 8.63
CA LEU A 125 8.30 3.81 7.80
C LEU A 125 9.60 4.16 8.55
N GLU A 126 10.75 3.71 8.04
CA GLU A 126 12.03 4.06 8.63
C GLU A 126 12.51 5.43 8.14
N ALA A 127 13.23 6.16 8.99
CA ALA A 127 13.71 7.51 8.68
C ALA A 127 14.63 7.54 7.46
N GLY A 128 14.22 8.24 6.42
CA GLY A 128 14.96 8.41 5.17
C GLY A 128 14.80 7.27 4.18
N ASP A 129 14.09 6.20 4.53
CA ASP A 129 13.82 5.08 3.64
C ASP A 129 12.49 5.26 2.89
N THR A 130 12.40 4.64 1.73
CA THR A 130 11.16 4.61 0.93
C THR A 130 10.51 3.23 1.07
N VAL A 131 9.24 3.22 1.43
CA VAL A 131 8.39 2.03 1.40
C VAL A 131 7.49 2.11 0.18
N SER A 132 7.59 1.11 -0.70
CA SER A 132 6.76 1.03 -1.91
C SER A 132 5.50 0.22 -1.63
N LEU A 133 4.35 0.87 -1.86
CA LEU A 133 3.07 0.18 -1.98
C LEU A 133 2.90 -0.19 -3.45
N GLU A 134 2.97 -1.49 -3.77
CA GLU A 134 3.01 -1.99 -5.15
C GLU A 134 2.21 -3.29 -5.32
N PRO A 135 1.79 -3.64 -6.55
CA PRO A 135 1.15 -4.91 -6.81
C PRO A 135 2.02 -6.10 -6.39
N GLY A 136 1.50 -6.93 -5.49
CA GLY A 136 2.24 -8.06 -4.93
C GLY A 136 3.00 -7.76 -3.64
N GLY A 137 2.91 -6.54 -3.12
CA GLY A 137 3.43 -6.10 -1.84
C GLY A 137 2.36 -5.42 -1.01
N TYR A 138 2.73 -4.35 -0.30
CA TYR A 138 1.80 -3.50 0.42
C TYR A 138 0.91 -2.73 -0.54
N HIS A 139 -0.34 -2.47 -0.14
CA HIS A 139 -1.29 -1.65 -0.89
C HIS A 139 -2.43 -1.17 0.02
N ILE A 140 -3.10 -0.09 -0.39
CA ILE A 140 -4.33 0.35 0.23
C ILE A 140 -5.49 -0.28 -0.54
N MET A 141 -6.28 -1.10 0.14
CA MET A 141 -7.48 -1.72 -0.41
C MET A 141 -8.67 -0.78 -0.27
N LEU A 142 -9.40 -0.56 -1.35
CA LEU A 142 -10.69 0.12 -1.37
C LEU A 142 -11.78 -0.95 -1.39
N LEU A 143 -12.69 -0.91 -0.42
CA LEU A 143 -13.78 -1.87 -0.26
C LEU A 143 -15.13 -1.20 -0.49
N ASP A 144 -16.08 -1.98 -0.98
CA ASP A 144 -17.41 -1.49 -1.29
C ASP A 144 -17.36 -0.26 -2.22
N LEU A 145 -16.67 -0.40 -3.36
CA LEU A 145 -16.63 0.64 -4.40
C LEU A 145 -18.04 1.00 -4.83
N VAL A 146 -18.36 2.29 -4.84
CA VAL A 146 -19.67 2.82 -5.27
C VAL A 146 -19.82 2.70 -6.78
N GLU A 147 -18.77 2.96 -7.53
CA GLU A 147 -18.67 2.82 -8.98
C GLU A 147 -17.33 2.17 -9.36
N PRO A 148 -17.25 1.49 -10.53
CA PRO A 148 -15.97 0.99 -11.03
C PRO A 148 -14.96 2.14 -11.23
N LEU A 149 -13.69 1.88 -10.94
CA LEU A 149 -12.60 2.81 -11.21
C LEU A 149 -12.23 2.75 -12.69
N GLU A 150 -12.42 3.84 -13.43
CA GLU A 150 -12.13 3.94 -14.86
C GLU A 150 -10.80 4.68 -15.10
N VAL A 151 -10.07 4.29 -16.14
CA VAL A 151 -8.80 4.95 -16.51
C VAL A 151 -9.01 6.44 -16.75
N GLY A 152 -8.21 7.26 -16.08
CA GLY A 152 -8.27 8.72 -16.13
C GLY A 152 -9.10 9.38 -15.04
N ASP A 153 -9.83 8.60 -14.24
CA ASP A 153 -10.47 9.12 -13.03
C ASP A 153 -9.41 9.56 -12.02
N THR A 154 -9.79 10.51 -11.18
CA THR A 154 -8.95 10.98 -10.07
C THR A 154 -9.77 11.14 -8.81
N PHE A 155 -9.18 10.80 -7.68
CA PHE A 155 -9.76 10.99 -6.35
C PHE A 155 -8.67 11.23 -5.31
N ASP A 156 -9.05 11.75 -4.16
CA ASP A 156 -8.12 11.98 -3.05
C ASP A 156 -8.18 10.83 -2.06
N VAL A 157 -7.00 10.40 -1.60
CA VAL A 157 -6.81 9.46 -0.49
C VAL A 157 -6.16 10.23 0.64
N THR A 158 -6.71 10.15 1.84
CA THR A 158 -6.09 10.66 3.06
C THR A 158 -5.36 9.50 3.73
N LEU A 159 -4.09 9.68 4.03
CA LEU A 159 -3.23 8.74 4.73
C LEU A 159 -3.12 9.16 6.18
N ASP A 160 -3.35 8.23 7.10
CA ASP A 160 -3.32 8.47 8.54
C ASP A 160 -2.01 7.87 9.12
N PHE A 161 -1.22 8.69 9.82
CA PHE A 161 0.06 8.29 10.41
C PHE A 161 -0.03 8.29 11.93
N GLU A 162 0.88 7.54 12.58
CA GLU A 162 0.92 7.47 14.04
C GLU A 162 1.40 8.79 14.67
N THR A 163 2.33 9.48 14.02
CA THR A 163 3.01 10.67 14.56
C THR A 163 2.89 11.88 13.64
N ALA A 164 3.07 11.71 12.34
CA ALA A 164 2.95 12.79 11.37
C ALA A 164 1.50 13.24 11.18
N ASP A 165 1.31 14.45 10.65
CA ASP A 165 0.00 14.93 10.25
C ASP A 165 -0.52 14.10 9.05
N ASP A 166 -1.85 13.98 8.96
CA ASP A 166 -2.50 13.30 7.84
C ASP A 166 -2.07 13.89 6.49
N LEU A 167 -1.83 13.03 5.51
CA LEU A 167 -1.40 13.44 4.17
C LEU A 167 -2.50 13.14 3.14
N VAL A 168 -2.98 14.18 2.44
CA VAL A 168 -3.92 14.02 1.34
C VAL A 168 -3.15 13.89 0.03
N VAL A 169 -3.41 12.80 -0.69
CA VAL A 169 -2.74 12.45 -1.95
C VAL A 169 -3.77 12.30 -3.06
N THR A 170 -3.61 13.02 -4.16
CA THR A 170 -4.44 12.82 -5.35
C THR A 170 -3.95 11.61 -6.13
N VAL A 171 -4.84 10.66 -6.38
CA VAL A 171 -4.60 9.39 -7.06
C VAL A 171 -5.24 9.40 -8.44
N GLU A 172 -4.50 8.96 -9.46
CA GLU A 172 -5.02 8.77 -10.82
C GLU A 172 -5.25 7.28 -11.10
N VAL A 173 -6.41 6.95 -11.69
CA VAL A 173 -6.73 5.58 -12.09
C VAL A 173 -6.04 5.22 -13.39
N ARG A 174 -5.31 4.08 -13.43
CA ARG A 174 -4.51 3.61 -14.56
C ARG A 174 -4.62 2.10 -14.76
N ASP A 175 -4.29 1.63 -15.95
CA ASP A 175 -4.20 0.19 -16.25
C ASP A 175 -2.92 -0.46 -15.70
N SER A 176 -1.85 0.32 -15.52
CA SER A 176 -0.53 -0.12 -15.06
C SER A 176 0.19 0.96 -14.28
N ALA A 177 1.21 0.57 -13.53
CA ALA A 177 2.10 1.49 -12.84
C ALA A 177 2.68 2.55 -13.78
N PRO A 178 2.93 3.77 -13.26
CA PRO A 178 3.55 4.88 -14.02
C PRO A 178 4.95 4.56 -14.50
#